data_8841cf0daa25ba1aa123da1f0923749d
#
_entry.id   8841cf0daa25ba1aa123da1f0923749d
#
_cell.length_a   1.000
_cell.length_b   1.000
_cell.length_c   1.000
_cell.angle_alpha   90.00
_cell.angle_beta   90.00
_cell.angle_gamma   90.00
#
_symmetry.space_group_name_H-M   'P 1'
#
loop_
_entity.id
_entity.type
_entity.pdbx_description
1 polymer ?
#
loop_
_entity_poly.entity_id
_entity_poly.type
_entity_poly.pdbx_seq_one_letter_code
_entity_poly.pdbx_strand_id
1 'polypeptide(L)'
;METYKDIEAYRVGPLLGVTDFLFVFPFLEYLRRRKTSSMRLELGGGDTPWQSEADRRMIREDLRGGATFLTNHRDIIMDAAWLSFLLRTHYWIRPYMGIGNNLLSKRWIEWLVRYLRCYVVVRDGGPKEVMKNAQHLSAYIQMLRGKGKSIWLAQREGRAKDGNDLTQPAVLKMLTMGSGDFLDAIRKLNICPVSINYEFDPCDYLKAREMQLRRDDPQWKKPKGEDELSMKTGIFGDKGRVVYRVTPSLNHWMDANKEELEKMTRNEQVQAVAKQIDYQIHIGYETYERGEAFEQYLQERLVMIEMANKDEAYLMDKLHEMYRNPVLNHQAAKEKKGL
;
A
#
# COMPACT_ATOMS: atom_id res chain seq x y z
N MET A 1 -20.27 5.23 -24.43
CA MET A 1 -19.70 5.31 -23.07
C MET A 1 -19.74 3.91 -22.50
N GLU A 2 -18.67 3.14 -22.63
CA GLU A 2 -18.56 1.86 -21.94
C GLU A 2 -18.69 2.12 -20.45
N THR A 3 -19.61 1.44 -19.85
CA THR A 3 -19.94 1.62 -18.44
C THR A 3 -19.00 0.72 -17.64
N TYR A 4 -18.04 1.31 -16.92
CA TYR A 4 -17.22 0.61 -15.92
C TYR A 4 -18.03 0.17 -14.69
N LYS A 5 -19.32 -0.15 -14.88
CA LYS A 5 -20.24 -0.51 -13.81
C LYS A 5 -19.81 -1.74 -13.02
N ASP A 6 -19.10 -2.64 -13.66
CA ASP A 6 -18.55 -3.85 -13.08
C ASP A 6 -17.32 -3.57 -12.21
N ILE A 7 -16.53 -2.56 -12.55
CA ILE A 7 -15.39 -2.08 -11.73
C ILE A 7 -15.89 -1.08 -10.68
N GLU A 8 -16.83 -0.19 -11.05
CA GLU A 8 -17.48 0.76 -10.15
C GLU A 8 -18.63 0.09 -9.36
N ALA A 9 -18.53 -1.19 -9.03
CA ALA A 9 -19.60 -1.95 -8.35
C ALA A 9 -20.16 -1.25 -7.09
N TYR A 10 -19.50 -0.19 -6.66
CA TYR A 10 -19.84 0.59 -5.49
C TYR A 10 -19.97 2.08 -5.80
N ARG A 11 -20.71 2.38 -6.88
CA ARG A 11 -21.07 3.76 -7.22
C ARG A 11 -21.80 4.43 -6.07
N VAL A 12 -21.10 5.32 -5.45
CA VAL A 12 -21.57 6.08 -4.29
C VAL A 12 -22.57 7.13 -4.77
N GLY A 13 -23.81 7.06 -4.33
CA GLY A 13 -24.79 8.14 -4.57
C GLY A 13 -24.42 9.43 -3.81
N PRO A 14 -25.02 10.57 -4.15
CA PRO A 14 -24.70 11.89 -3.57
C PRO A 14 -24.84 12.00 -2.05
N LEU A 15 -25.62 11.12 -1.42
CA LEU A 15 -25.80 11.05 0.04
C LEU A 15 -24.56 10.57 0.81
N LEU A 16 -23.56 9.96 0.16
CA LEU A 16 -22.39 9.42 0.85
C LEU A 16 -21.37 10.48 1.30
N GLY A 17 -21.41 11.69 0.77
CA GLY A 17 -20.62 12.79 1.32
C GLY A 17 -21.01 13.13 2.75
N VAL A 18 -22.30 12.97 3.10
CA VAL A 18 -22.84 13.25 4.43
C VAL A 18 -22.58 12.09 5.40
N THR A 19 -22.76 10.85 4.96
CA THR A 19 -22.45 9.66 5.78
C THR A 19 -20.96 9.51 6.03
N ASP A 20 -20.11 9.93 5.10
CA ASP A 20 -18.67 10.06 5.27
C ASP A 20 -18.33 10.92 6.49
N PHE A 21 -18.93 12.08 6.56
CA PHE A 21 -18.66 13.05 7.61
C PHE A 21 -19.26 12.62 8.96
N LEU A 22 -20.44 12.01 8.96
CA LEU A 22 -21.16 11.72 10.20
C LEU A 22 -20.72 10.40 10.89
N PHE A 23 -20.21 9.42 10.16
CA PHE A 23 -19.97 8.09 10.75
C PHE A 23 -18.53 7.59 10.60
N VAL A 24 -17.93 7.71 9.43
CA VAL A 24 -16.65 7.02 9.21
C VAL A 24 -15.47 7.89 9.60
N PHE A 25 -15.52 9.18 9.34
CA PHE A 25 -14.49 10.09 9.87
C PHE A 25 -14.41 10.05 11.41
N PRO A 26 -15.51 10.16 12.16
CA PRO A 26 -15.49 9.98 13.60
C PRO A 26 -14.98 8.59 14.03
N PHE A 27 -15.32 7.53 13.31
CA PHE A 27 -14.83 6.19 13.60
C PHE A 27 -13.33 6.06 13.35
N LEU A 28 -12.81 6.55 12.22
CA LEU A 28 -11.37 6.55 11.94
C LEU A 28 -10.60 7.41 12.93
N GLU A 29 -11.15 8.58 13.32
CA GLU A 29 -10.55 9.42 14.36
C GLU A 29 -10.58 8.72 15.73
N TYR A 30 -11.65 8.02 16.07
CA TYR A 30 -11.72 7.19 17.28
C TYR A 30 -10.62 6.11 17.26
N LEU A 31 -10.47 5.39 16.15
CA LEU A 31 -9.42 4.38 16.01
C LEU A 31 -8.03 5.00 16.10
N ARG A 32 -7.81 6.16 15.45
CA ARG A 32 -6.54 6.89 15.55
C ARG A 32 -6.17 7.15 17.00
N ARG A 33 -7.09 7.71 17.79
CA ARG A 33 -6.84 8.03 19.21
C ARG A 33 -6.63 6.81 20.10
N ARG A 34 -7.22 5.68 19.76
CA ARG A 34 -7.22 4.48 20.59
C ARG A 34 -6.19 3.44 20.17
N LYS A 35 -5.78 3.45 18.91
CA LYS A 35 -4.96 2.40 18.27
C LYS A 35 -3.63 2.91 17.72
N THR A 36 -3.33 4.17 17.95
CA THR A 36 -2.02 4.76 17.66
C THR A 36 -1.59 5.69 18.78
N SER A 37 -0.30 5.70 19.12
CA SER A 37 0.29 6.70 20.02
C SER A 37 0.46 8.05 19.32
N SER A 38 0.76 8.01 18.03
CA SER A 38 0.75 9.18 17.13
C SER A 38 0.49 8.74 15.70
N MET A 39 -0.14 9.61 14.90
CA MET A 39 -0.31 9.38 13.48
C MET A 39 -0.11 10.69 12.71
N ARG A 40 0.72 10.65 11.66
CA ARG A 40 1.02 11.82 10.83
C ARG A 40 1.17 11.48 9.36
N LEU A 41 0.88 12.46 8.50
CA LEU A 41 1.19 12.46 7.08
C LEU A 41 2.26 13.51 6.82
N GLU A 42 3.35 13.10 6.20
CA GLU A 42 4.47 13.96 5.85
C GLU A 42 4.63 14.04 4.34
N LEU A 43 5.05 15.19 3.85
CA LEU A 43 5.53 15.38 2.49
C LEU A 43 7.05 15.45 2.53
N GLY A 44 7.72 14.41 2.04
CA GLY A 44 9.15 14.24 2.31
C GLY A 44 9.45 14.12 3.80
N GLY A 45 10.59 14.62 4.25
CA GLY A 45 10.98 14.59 5.66
C GLY A 45 11.62 13.27 6.10
N GLY A 46 11.84 13.10 7.40
CA GLY A 46 12.60 11.96 7.92
C GLY A 46 14.01 11.93 7.34
N ASP A 47 14.49 10.77 6.97
CA ASP A 47 15.82 10.57 6.34
C ASP A 47 15.80 10.71 4.80
N THR A 48 14.68 11.15 4.21
CA THR A 48 14.60 11.34 2.77
C THR A 48 15.45 12.52 2.29
N PRO A 49 15.89 12.57 1.02
CA PRO A 49 16.56 13.74 0.47
C PRO A 49 15.64 14.97 0.32
N TRP A 50 14.32 14.80 0.48
CA TRP A 50 13.31 15.86 0.31
C TRP A 50 12.88 16.45 1.66
N GLN A 51 13.69 17.36 2.21
CA GLN A 51 13.48 17.90 3.56
C GLN A 51 13.11 19.37 3.60
N SER A 52 13.45 20.12 2.53
CA SER A 52 13.22 21.56 2.47
C SER A 52 11.75 21.94 2.28
N GLU A 53 11.41 23.18 2.55
CA GLU A 53 10.06 23.69 2.24
C GLU A 53 9.82 23.76 0.71
N ALA A 54 10.88 23.92 -0.08
CA ALA A 54 10.81 23.83 -1.54
C ALA A 54 10.40 22.44 -1.99
N ASP A 55 10.99 21.39 -1.41
CA ASP A 55 10.60 20.00 -1.70
C ASP A 55 9.14 19.73 -1.31
N ARG A 56 8.72 20.18 -0.13
CA ARG A 56 7.31 20.04 0.29
C ARG A 56 6.36 20.77 -0.64
N ARG A 57 6.75 21.93 -1.15
CA ARG A 57 5.97 22.68 -2.15
C ARG A 57 5.88 21.90 -3.45
N MET A 58 6.98 21.36 -3.95
CA MET A 58 7.02 20.54 -5.14
C MET A 58 6.07 19.33 -5.00
N ILE A 59 6.14 18.59 -3.88
CA ILE A 59 5.24 17.45 -3.64
C ILE A 59 3.77 17.92 -3.59
N ARG A 60 3.46 19.06 -2.94
CA ARG A 60 2.09 19.59 -2.96
C ARG A 60 1.59 19.90 -4.38
N GLU A 61 2.47 20.37 -5.26
CA GLU A 61 2.14 20.63 -6.64
C GLU A 61 1.91 19.36 -7.43
N ASP A 62 2.72 18.33 -7.22
CA ASP A 62 2.49 16.99 -7.78
C ASP A 62 1.09 16.45 -7.45
N LEU A 63 0.56 16.78 -6.27
CA LEU A 63 -0.75 16.32 -5.83
C LEU A 63 -1.94 17.10 -6.42
N ARG A 64 -1.76 18.32 -6.89
CA ARG A 64 -2.86 19.21 -7.33
C ARG A 64 -3.66 18.69 -8.52
N GLY A 65 -2.99 18.08 -9.49
CA GLY A 65 -3.62 17.46 -10.66
C GLY A 65 -4.14 16.04 -10.43
N GLY A 66 -4.19 15.62 -9.17
CA GLY A 66 -4.40 14.25 -8.74
C GLY A 66 -3.10 13.43 -8.85
N ALA A 67 -2.99 12.36 -8.09
CA ALA A 67 -1.83 11.48 -8.05
C ALA A 67 -2.22 10.00 -7.98
N THR A 68 -1.34 9.15 -8.44
CA THR A 68 -1.38 7.71 -8.15
C THR A 68 -0.51 7.44 -6.93
N PHE A 69 -1.14 7.22 -5.78
CA PHE A 69 -0.42 6.82 -4.57
C PHE A 69 -0.11 5.33 -4.65
N LEU A 70 1.15 4.99 -4.80
CA LEU A 70 1.63 3.62 -4.79
C LEU A 70 2.37 3.37 -3.47
N THR A 71 1.95 2.36 -2.70
CA THR A 71 2.44 2.16 -1.33
C THR A 71 2.95 0.75 -1.11
N ASN A 72 3.86 0.58 -0.13
CA ASN A 72 4.05 -0.72 0.50
C ASN A 72 2.73 -1.19 1.15
N HIS A 73 2.61 -2.49 1.47
CA HIS A 73 1.34 -3.08 1.90
C HIS A 73 1.48 -3.84 3.21
N ARG A 74 1.03 -3.21 4.31
CA ARG A 74 1.11 -3.73 5.68
C ARG A 74 -0.19 -4.33 6.18
N ASP A 75 -1.31 -3.64 5.91
CA ASP A 75 -2.64 -3.96 6.45
C ASP A 75 -3.67 -4.01 5.33
N ILE A 76 -4.63 -4.95 5.40
CA ILE A 76 -5.63 -5.15 4.34
C ILE A 76 -6.51 -3.90 4.16
N ILE A 77 -6.89 -3.26 5.25
CA ILE A 77 -7.87 -2.16 5.26
C ILE A 77 -7.22 -0.84 5.67
N MET A 78 -6.42 -0.86 6.74
CA MET A 78 -6.00 0.38 7.38
C MET A 78 -4.97 1.15 6.55
N ASP A 79 -4.19 0.50 5.68
CA ASP A 79 -3.30 1.19 4.74
C ASP A 79 -4.07 2.20 3.88
N ALA A 80 -5.15 1.75 3.27
CA ALA A 80 -6.02 2.56 2.42
C ALA A 80 -6.88 3.55 3.22
N ALA A 81 -7.50 3.07 4.31
CA ALA A 81 -8.43 3.84 5.10
C ALA A 81 -7.78 5.06 5.76
N TRP A 82 -6.63 4.87 6.40
CA TRP A 82 -5.91 5.97 7.03
C TRP A 82 -5.23 6.90 6.02
N LEU A 83 -4.71 6.37 4.92
CA LEU A 83 -4.21 7.24 3.85
C LEU A 83 -5.33 8.16 3.32
N SER A 84 -6.53 7.60 3.06
CA SER A 84 -7.68 8.39 2.63
C SER A 84 -8.09 9.43 3.68
N PHE A 85 -8.12 9.03 4.95
CA PHE A 85 -8.42 9.91 6.07
C PHE A 85 -7.42 11.08 6.16
N LEU A 86 -6.12 10.79 6.14
CA LEU A 86 -5.05 11.77 6.25
C LEU A 86 -5.01 12.72 5.04
N LEU A 87 -5.09 12.18 3.82
CA LEU A 87 -5.12 13.00 2.60
C LEU A 87 -6.36 13.90 2.56
N ARG A 88 -7.49 13.40 3.00
CA ARG A 88 -8.71 14.21 3.09
C ARG A 88 -8.58 15.33 4.12
N THR A 89 -8.04 15.01 5.30
CA THR A 89 -7.93 15.96 6.42
C THR A 89 -6.94 17.09 6.10
N HIS A 90 -5.79 16.74 5.49
CA HIS A 90 -4.71 17.72 5.28
C HIS A 90 -4.73 18.39 3.91
N TYR A 91 -5.24 17.72 2.86
CA TYR A 91 -5.13 18.20 1.47
C TYR A 91 -6.45 18.18 0.69
N TRP A 92 -7.57 17.79 1.33
CA TRP A 92 -8.88 17.66 0.68
C TRP A 92 -8.89 16.64 -0.48
N ILE A 93 -7.91 15.73 -0.52
CA ILE A 93 -7.79 14.72 -1.53
C ILE A 93 -8.55 13.46 -1.07
N ARG A 94 -9.38 12.91 -1.96
CA ARG A 94 -10.12 11.65 -1.75
C ARG A 94 -9.77 10.66 -2.87
N PRO A 95 -8.74 9.82 -2.69
CA PRO A 95 -8.35 8.87 -3.71
C PRO A 95 -9.38 7.76 -3.90
N TYR A 96 -9.43 7.20 -5.11
CA TYR A 96 -10.12 5.95 -5.40
C TYR A 96 -9.21 4.79 -4.97
N MET A 97 -9.75 3.82 -4.22
CA MET A 97 -8.96 2.74 -3.61
C MET A 97 -9.11 1.43 -4.37
N GLY A 98 -7.99 0.83 -4.82
CA GLY A 98 -7.98 -0.50 -5.42
C GLY A 98 -8.09 -1.60 -4.36
N ILE A 99 -9.09 -2.47 -4.48
CA ILE A 99 -9.24 -3.63 -3.58
C ILE A 99 -9.43 -4.93 -4.36
N GLY A 100 -8.92 -6.03 -3.81
CA GLY A 100 -9.14 -7.36 -4.38
C GLY A 100 -10.60 -7.82 -4.20
N ASN A 101 -11.16 -8.47 -5.22
CA ASN A 101 -12.52 -9.00 -5.19
C ASN A 101 -12.74 -10.08 -4.11
N ASN A 102 -11.69 -10.79 -3.71
CA ASN A 102 -11.71 -11.78 -2.63
C ASN A 102 -12.11 -11.20 -1.26
N LEU A 103 -12.02 -9.89 -1.08
CA LEU A 103 -12.35 -9.22 0.18
C LEU A 103 -13.85 -8.93 0.33
N LEU A 104 -14.64 -9.03 -0.73
CA LEU A 104 -16.07 -8.66 -0.76
C LEU A 104 -16.99 -9.79 -0.25
N SER A 105 -16.64 -10.41 0.87
CA SER A 105 -17.36 -11.57 1.39
C SER A 105 -18.45 -11.26 2.42
N LYS A 106 -18.50 -10.02 2.94
CA LYS A 106 -19.40 -9.62 4.03
C LYS A 106 -20.02 -8.24 3.80
N ARG A 107 -21.27 -8.05 4.21
CA ARG A 107 -22.01 -6.79 4.05
C ARG A 107 -21.33 -5.57 4.69
N TRP A 108 -20.66 -5.74 5.83
CA TRP A 108 -19.95 -4.63 6.47
C TRP A 108 -18.71 -4.21 5.67
N ILE A 109 -18.03 -5.17 5.00
CA ILE A 109 -16.90 -4.88 4.11
C ILE A 109 -17.40 -4.13 2.88
N GLU A 110 -18.52 -4.57 2.28
CA GLU A 110 -19.15 -3.87 1.15
C GLU A 110 -19.48 -2.41 1.51
N TRP A 111 -19.97 -2.18 2.72
CA TRP A 111 -20.27 -0.85 3.21
C TRP A 111 -19.00 0.01 3.30
N LEU A 112 -17.94 -0.50 3.92
CA LEU A 112 -16.65 0.18 4.05
C LEU A 112 -16.03 0.46 2.68
N VAL A 113 -16.12 -0.48 1.76
CA VAL A 113 -15.59 -0.39 0.39
C VAL A 113 -16.29 0.71 -0.41
N ARG A 114 -17.61 0.79 -0.32
CA ARG A 114 -18.39 1.89 -0.94
C ARG A 114 -17.96 3.23 -0.41
N TYR A 115 -17.75 3.30 0.88
CA TYR A 115 -17.30 4.49 1.57
C TYR A 115 -15.92 4.97 1.10
N LEU A 116 -14.96 4.06 1.01
CA LEU A 116 -13.59 4.34 0.56
C LEU A 116 -13.48 4.58 -0.96
N ARG A 117 -14.59 4.69 -1.70
CA ARG A 117 -14.61 4.82 -3.17
C ARG A 117 -13.78 3.72 -3.85
N CYS A 118 -13.91 2.50 -3.38
CA CYS A 118 -13.12 1.41 -3.91
C CYS A 118 -13.55 1.04 -5.33
N TYR A 119 -12.55 0.69 -6.13
CA TYR A 119 -12.73 -0.07 -7.37
C TYR A 119 -12.19 -1.47 -7.18
N VAL A 120 -12.78 -2.43 -7.89
CA VAL A 120 -12.47 -3.83 -7.71
C VAL A 120 -11.36 -4.27 -8.65
N VAL A 121 -10.33 -4.91 -8.07
CA VAL A 121 -9.25 -5.58 -8.81
C VAL A 121 -9.61 -7.06 -8.87
N VAL A 122 -10.09 -7.52 -10.03
CA VAL A 122 -10.45 -8.92 -10.25
C VAL A 122 -9.20 -9.73 -10.55
N ARG A 123 -8.96 -10.77 -9.77
CA ARG A 123 -7.77 -11.62 -9.84
C ARG A 123 -8.07 -13.06 -10.22
N ASP A 124 -9.35 -13.46 -10.14
CA ASP A 124 -9.81 -14.81 -10.42
C ASP A 124 -10.03 -15.00 -11.92
N GLY A 125 -9.89 -16.25 -12.37
CA GLY A 125 -10.14 -16.64 -13.74
C GLY A 125 -8.94 -17.26 -14.45
N GLY A 126 -9.15 -17.72 -15.68
CA GLY A 126 -8.08 -18.22 -16.54
C GLY A 126 -7.17 -17.10 -17.08
N PRO A 127 -6.00 -17.41 -17.66
CA PRO A 127 -5.02 -16.40 -18.14
C PRO A 127 -5.60 -15.35 -19.09
N LYS A 128 -6.52 -15.74 -19.98
CA LYS A 128 -7.19 -14.81 -20.91
C LYS A 128 -8.13 -13.84 -20.17
N GLU A 129 -8.82 -14.32 -19.16
CA GLU A 129 -9.77 -13.54 -18.37
C GLU A 129 -9.04 -12.55 -17.46
N VAL A 130 -7.97 -13.00 -16.79
CA VAL A 130 -7.08 -12.15 -16.00
C VAL A 130 -6.50 -11.03 -16.87
N MET A 131 -6.04 -11.34 -18.10
CA MET A 131 -5.54 -10.32 -19.02
C MET A 131 -6.62 -9.32 -19.44
N LYS A 132 -7.83 -9.76 -19.76
CA LYS A 132 -8.97 -8.90 -20.10
C LYS A 132 -9.33 -7.98 -18.92
N ASN A 133 -9.40 -8.53 -17.72
CA ASN A 133 -9.67 -7.75 -16.50
C ASN A 133 -8.58 -6.72 -16.23
N ALA A 134 -7.31 -7.08 -16.43
CA ALA A 134 -6.19 -6.16 -16.29
C ALA A 134 -6.24 -5.01 -17.31
N GLN A 135 -6.57 -5.28 -18.58
CA GLN A 135 -6.77 -4.24 -19.61
C GLN A 135 -7.92 -3.30 -19.24
N HIS A 136 -9.05 -3.86 -18.82
CA HIS A 136 -10.21 -3.08 -18.42
C HIS A 136 -9.92 -2.19 -17.21
N LEU A 137 -9.22 -2.74 -16.20
CA LEU A 137 -8.78 -2.00 -15.03
C LEU A 137 -7.79 -0.88 -15.39
N SER A 138 -6.81 -1.16 -16.25
CA SER A 138 -5.86 -0.15 -16.74
C SER A 138 -6.59 1.01 -17.41
N ALA A 139 -7.53 0.72 -18.32
CA ALA A 139 -8.33 1.74 -19.00
C ALA A 139 -9.15 2.58 -18.02
N TYR A 140 -9.74 1.95 -17.00
CA TYR A 140 -10.46 2.65 -15.92
C TYR A 140 -9.55 3.60 -15.12
N ILE A 141 -8.37 3.13 -14.71
CA ILE A 141 -7.38 3.93 -13.99
C ILE A 141 -6.93 5.12 -14.84
N GLN A 142 -6.60 4.89 -16.12
CA GLN A 142 -6.22 5.95 -17.06
C GLN A 142 -7.34 6.99 -17.22
N MET A 143 -8.58 6.55 -17.31
CA MET A 143 -9.75 7.44 -17.38
C MET A 143 -9.89 8.28 -16.10
N LEU A 144 -9.73 7.69 -14.92
CA LEU A 144 -9.75 8.43 -13.65
C LEU A 144 -8.62 9.47 -13.59
N ARG A 145 -7.41 9.09 -14.00
CA ARG A 145 -6.25 9.99 -14.04
C ARG A 145 -6.48 11.14 -15.04
N GLY A 146 -7.00 10.84 -16.22
CA GLY A 146 -7.37 11.86 -17.21
C GLY A 146 -8.43 12.86 -16.72
N LYS A 147 -9.23 12.48 -15.71
CA LYS A 147 -10.18 13.36 -15.02
C LYS A 147 -9.58 14.05 -13.79
N GLY A 148 -8.28 14.01 -13.58
CA GLY A 148 -7.60 14.58 -12.42
C GLY A 148 -7.95 13.93 -11.09
N LYS A 149 -8.43 12.66 -11.10
CA LYS A 149 -8.74 11.94 -9.86
C LYS A 149 -7.50 11.26 -9.30
N SER A 150 -7.34 11.33 -8.00
CA SER A 150 -6.32 10.55 -7.30
C SER A 150 -6.76 9.11 -7.13
N ILE A 151 -5.82 8.18 -7.20
CA ILE A 151 -6.03 6.76 -6.94
C ILE A 151 -5.00 6.22 -5.96
N TRP A 152 -5.31 5.13 -5.31
CA TRP A 152 -4.41 4.36 -4.48
C TRP A 152 -4.36 2.91 -4.93
N LEU A 153 -3.17 2.36 -4.91
CA LEU A 153 -2.90 0.95 -5.14
C LEU A 153 -1.67 0.52 -4.35
N ALA A 154 -1.66 -0.71 -3.86
CA ALA A 154 -0.45 -1.31 -3.29
C ALA A 154 0.56 -1.64 -4.40
N GLN A 155 1.85 -1.53 -4.11
CA GLN A 155 2.94 -1.84 -5.05
C GLN A 155 3.08 -3.33 -5.39
N ARG A 156 2.33 -4.17 -4.69
CA ARG A 156 2.37 -5.63 -4.83
C ARG A 156 1.01 -6.27 -4.58
N GLU A 157 0.87 -7.49 -5.06
CA GLU A 157 -0.25 -8.32 -4.69
C GLU A 157 -0.07 -8.88 -3.27
N GLY A 158 -1.08 -8.64 -2.43
CA GLY A 158 -1.07 -9.05 -1.03
C GLY A 158 -0.03 -8.32 -0.16
N ARG A 159 -0.16 -8.50 1.15
CA ARG A 159 0.74 -7.88 2.14
C ARG A 159 2.10 -8.59 2.17
N ALA A 160 3.18 -7.83 2.35
CA ALA A 160 4.46 -8.42 2.75
C ALA A 160 4.33 -9.06 4.14
N LYS A 161 4.71 -10.33 4.26
CA LYS A 161 4.62 -11.06 5.53
C LYS A 161 5.91 -10.99 6.32
N ASP A 162 7.02 -10.92 5.62
CA ASP A 162 8.38 -10.84 6.15
C ASP A 162 8.89 -9.40 6.33
N GLY A 163 8.06 -8.40 6.01
CA GLY A 163 8.47 -6.99 6.02
C GLY A 163 9.35 -6.56 4.85
N ASN A 164 9.71 -7.49 3.94
CA ASN A 164 10.45 -7.17 2.71
C ASN A 164 9.47 -6.83 1.58
N ASP A 165 9.15 -5.55 1.48
CA ASP A 165 8.10 -5.05 0.60
C ASP A 165 8.72 -4.45 -0.67
N LEU A 166 8.61 -5.17 -1.79
CA LEU A 166 9.16 -4.78 -3.08
C LEU A 166 8.04 -4.59 -4.12
N THR A 167 8.26 -3.65 -5.02
CA THR A 167 7.37 -3.38 -6.15
C THR A 167 7.36 -4.56 -7.12
N GLN A 168 6.18 -5.14 -7.33
CA GLN A 168 6.02 -6.17 -8.34
C GLN A 168 5.92 -5.56 -9.74
N PRO A 169 6.83 -5.91 -10.67
CA PRO A 169 6.77 -5.43 -12.06
C PRO A 169 5.43 -5.69 -12.75
N ALA A 170 4.72 -6.74 -12.33
CA ALA A 170 3.38 -7.07 -12.83
C ALA A 170 2.36 -5.94 -12.57
N VAL A 171 2.48 -5.22 -11.44
CA VAL A 171 1.61 -4.07 -11.13
C VAL A 171 1.83 -2.93 -12.12
N LEU A 172 3.09 -2.61 -12.45
CA LEU A 172 3.41 -1.57 -13.44
C LEU A 172 2.95 -1.96 -14.84
N LYS A 173 3.17 -3.23 -15.23
CA LYS A 173 2.68 -3.76 -16.51
C LYS A 173 1.16 -3.69 -16.59
N MET A 174 0.44 -4.01 -15.53
CA MET A 174 -1.01 -3.91 -15.44
C MET A 174 -1.47 -2.45 -15.56
N LEU A 175 -0.87 -1.52 -14.84
CA LEU A 175 -1.21 -0.09 -14.86
C LEU A 175 -1.02 0.56 -16.23
N THR A 176 -0.10 0.06 -17.05
CA THR A 176 0.24 0.58 -18.38
C THR A 176 -0.28 -0.27 -19.53
N MET A 177 -1.15 -1.25 -19.26
CA MET A 177 -1.66 -2.16 -20.27
C MET A 177 -2.54 -1.42 -21.29
N GLY A 178 -2.26 -1.60 -22.56
CA GLY A 178 -3.00 -0.94 -23.64
C GLY A 178 -2.63 0.53 -23.90
N SER A 179 -1.66 1.10 -23.20
CA SER A 179 -1.32 2.53 -23.26
C SER A 179 -0.22 2.90 -24.26
N GLY A 180 0.22 1.98 -25.13
CA GLY A 180 1.30 2.25 -26.09
C GLY A 180 2.68 2.33 -25.42
N ASP A 181 3.30 3.52 -25.42
CA ASP A 181 4.59 3.73 -24.77
C ASP A 181 4.50 3.62 -23.24
N PHE A 182 5.46 2.89 -22.66
CA PHE A 182 5.46 2.60 -21.21
C PHE A 182 5.79 3.84 -20.38
N LEU A 183 6.81 4.60 -20.77
CA LEU A 183 7.24 5.78 -20.02
C LEU A 183 6.17 6.88 -20.07
N ASP A 184 5.55 7.08 -21.22
CA ASP A 184 4.43 8.01 -21.35
C ASP A 184 3.24 7.62 -20.49
N ALA A 185 2.94 6.32 -20.42
CA ALA A 185 1.87 5.81 -19.56
C ALA A 185 2.17 6.02 -18.07
N ILE A 186 3.38 5.73 -17.62
CA ILE A 186 3.83 6.00 -16.25
C ILE A 186 3.75 7.50 -15.92
N ARG A 187 4.20 8.35 -16.85
CA ARG A 187 4.15 9.80 -16.69
C ARG A 187 2.72 10.32 -16.48
N LYS A 188 1.77 9.83 -17.26
CA LYS A 188 0.34 10.19 -17.15
C LYS A 188 -0.29 9.72 -15.83
N LEU A 189 0.20 8.63 -15.27
CA LEU A 189 -0.24 8.12 -13.97
C LEU A 189 0.16 9.06 -12.83
N ASN A 190 1.20 9.87 -12.96
CA ASN A 190 1.72 10.75 -11.92
C ASN A 190 1.87 9.99 -10.59
N ILE A 191 2.76 8.99 -10.58
CA ILE A 191 2.95 8.12 -9.42
C ILE A 191 3.73 8.88 -8.35
N CYS A 192 3.13 9.04 -7.18
CA CYS A 192 3.75 9.53 -5.96
C CYS A 192 3.87 8.36 -4.98
N PRO A 193 5.06 7.78 -4.80
CA PRO A 193 5.26 6.70 -3.85
C PRO A 193 4.99 7.16 -2.42
N VAL A 194 4.41 6.27 -1.61
CA VAL A 194 4.12 6.57 -0.19
C VAL A 194 4.62 5.43 0.68
N SER A 195 5.49 5.73 1.63
CA SER A 195 5.85 4.77 2.67
C SER A 195 4.82 4.76 3.79
N ILE A 196 4.39 3.56 4.17
CA ILE A 196 3.51 3.31 5.31
C ILE A 196 4.35 2.68 6.41
N ASN A 197 4.41 3.35 7.54
CA ASN A 197 5.21 2.94 8.69
C ASN A 197 4.32 2.73 9.90
N TYR A 198 4.28 1.50 10.39
CA TYR A 198 3.68 1.13 11.67
C TYR A 198 4.78 0.69 12.63
N GLU A 199 4.78 1.23 13.84
CA GLU A 199 5.72 0.81 14.88
C GLU A 199 5.49 -0.65 15.27
N PHE A 200 4.23 -1.05 15.36
CA PHE A 200 3.79 -2.44 15.59
C PHE A 200 2.84 -2.87 14.48
N ASP A 201 2.99 -4.11 14.03
CA ASP A 201 2.05 -4.74 13.09
C ASP A 201 1.08 -5.64 13.86
N PRO A 202 -0.19 -5.26 13.99
CA PRO A 202 -1.15 -6.07 14.76
C PRO A 202 -1.34 -7.49 14.24
N CYS A 203 -1.02 -7.71 12.96
CA CYS A 203 -1.16 -9.01 12.29
C CYS A 203 0.15 -9.82 12.26
N ASP A 204 1.20 -9.40 12.95
CA ASP A 204 2.52 -10.04 12.90
C ASP A 204 2.46 -11.54 13.26
N TYR A 205 1.79 -11.91 14.35
CA TYR A 205 1.62 -13.31 14.77
C TYR A 205 0.81 -14.12 13.77
N LEU A 206 -0.19 -13.54 13.10
CA LEU A 206 -0.95 -14.22 12.04
C LEU A 206 -0.09 -14.42 10.79
N LYS A 207 0.77 -13.45 10.47
CA LYS A 207 1.72 -13.54 9.36
C LYS A 207 2.78 -14.60 9.62
N ALA A 208 3.38 -14.61 10.82
CA ALA A 208 4.36 -15.63 11.23
C ALA A 208 3.76 -17.04 11.18
N ARG A 209 2.54 -17.22 11.72
CA ARG A 209 1.78 -18.47 11.65
C ARG A 209 1.58 -18.93 10.19
N GLU A 210 1.13 -18.04 9.31
CA GLU A 210 0.95 -18.36 7.89
C GLU A 210 2.27 -18.76 7.22
N MET A 211 3.40 -18.13 7.57
CA MET A 211 4.71 -18.48 7.03
C MET A 211 5.13 -19.88 7.44
N GLN A 212 4.93 -20.29 8.70
CA GLN A 212 5.21 -21.66 9.12
C GLN A 212 4.30 -22.67 8.43
N LEU A 213 2.99 -22.42 8.37
CA LEU A 213 2.05 -23.33 7.70
C LEU A 213 2.40 -23.56 6.23
N ARG A 214 2.87 -22.53 5.52
CA ARG A 214 3.32 -22.66 4.13
C ARG A 214 4.68 -23.34 3.98
N ARG A 215 5.57 -23.21 4.98
CA ARG A 215 6.82 -23.93 5.05
C ARG A 215 6.58 -25.45 5.23
N ASP A 216 5.70 -25.77 6.15
CA ASP A 216 5.44 -27.16 6.56
C ASP A 216 4.57 -27.91 5.54
N ASP A 217 3.67 -27.20 4.86
CA ASP A 217 2.84 -27.74 3.78
C ASP A 217 2.79 -26.77 2.58
N PRO A 218 3.56 -26.99 1.51
CA PRO A 218 3.53 -26.18 0.29
C PRO A 218 2.16 -26.14 -0.42
N GLN A 219 1.28 -27.10 -0.13
CA GLN A 219 -0.09 -27.15 -0.66
C GLN A 219 -1.10 -26.44 0.25
N TRP A 220 -0.66 -25.94 1.40
CA TRP A 220 -1.53 -25.26 2.34
C TRP A 220 -2.25 -24.09 1.69
N LYS A 221 -3.56 -24.05 1.88
CA LYS A 221 -4.40 -22.94 1.41
C LYS A 221 -5.00 -22.24 2.61
N LYS A 222 -5.03 -20.92 2.51
CA LYS A 222 -5.61 -20.08 3.56
C LYS A 222 -7.09 -20.48 3.81
N PRO A 223 -7.46 -20.84 5.05
CA PRO A 223 -8.84 -21.16 5.39
C PRO A 223 -9.79 -19.99 5.17
N LYS A 224 -11.06 -20.30 4.88
CA LYS A 224 -12.10 -19.28 4.79
C LYS A 224 -12.25 -18.55 6.13
N GLY A 225 -12.23 -17.23 6.11
CA GLY A 225 -12.32 -16.38 7.31
C GLY A 225 -11.00 -15.83 7.82
N GLU A 226 -9.86 -16.35 7.42
CA GLU A 226 -8.53 -15.86 7.82
C GLU A 226 -8.30 -14.38 7.40
N ASP A 227 -8.77 -13.99 6.21
CA ASP A 227 -8.67 -12.59 5.78
C ASP A 227 -9.59 -11.69 6.62
N GLU A 228 -10.79 -12.19 7.02
CA GLU A 228 -11.68 -11.46 7.93
C GLU A 228 -11.06 -11.29 9.32
N LEU A 229 -10.42 -12.34 9.85
CA LEU A 229 -9.66 -12.25 11.11
C LEU A 229 -8.53 -11.22 11.00
N SER A 230 -7.75 -11.28 9.92
CA SER A 230 -6.67 -10.31 9.67
C SER A 230 -7.20 -8.88 9.54
N MET A 231 -8.34 -8.66 8.87
CA MET A 231 -8.98 -7.34 8.78
C MET A 231 -9.40 -6.82 10.14
N LYS A 232 -10.08 -7.63 10.97
CA LYS A 232 -10.48 -7.25 12.33
C LYS A 232 -9.28 -6.96 13.21
N THR A 233 -8.27 -7.83 13.19
CA THR A 233 -7.02 -7.65 13.92
C THR A 233 -6.32 -6.36 13.50
N GLY A 234 -6.25 -6.08 12.20
CA GLY A 234 -5.68 -4.85 11.68
C GLY A 234 -6.44 -3.60 12.10
N ILE A 235 -7.78 -3.61 12.05
CA ILE A 235 -8.62 -2.47 12.45
C ILE A 235 -8.47 -2.15 13.94
N PHE A 236 -8.54 -3.16 14.80
CA PHE A 236 -8.65 -2.96 16.25
C PHE A 236 -7.33 -3.15 17.00
N GLY A 237 -6.27 -3.63 16.36
CA GLY A 237 -4.96 -3.81 16.97
C GLY A 237 -4.18 -2.49 17.10
N ASP A 238 -3.36 -2.43 18.13
CA ASP A 238 -2.46 -1.29 18.36
C ASP A 238 -1.34 -1.26 17.33
N LYS A 239 -1.00 -0.05 16.85
CA LYS A 239 0.06 0.17 15.86
C LYS A 239 1.18 1.08 16.34
N GLY A 240 1.06 1.59 17.58
CA GLY A 240 2.03 2.55 18.11
C GLY A 240 2.09 3.83 17.29
N ARG A 241 3.28 4.25 16.92
CA ARG A 241 3.49 5.40 16.01
C ARG A 241 3.21 4.98 14.57
N VAL A 242 2.47 5.83 13.86
CA VAL A 242 2.10 5.63 12.45
C VAL A 242 2.53 6.83 11.62
N VAL A 243 3.31 6.58 10.57
CA VAL A 243 3.78 7.63 9.66
C VAL A 243 3.50 7.22 8.22
N TYR A 244 2.76 8.09 7.52
CA TYR A 244 2.61 8.04 6.08
C TYR A 244 3.50 9.14 5.49
N ARG A 245 4.44 8.78 4.61
CA ARG A 245 5.36 9.74 3.99
C ARG A 245 5.23 9.69 2.49
N VAL A 246 4.76 10.80 1.91
CA VAL A 246 4.61 10.98 0.47
C VAL A 246 5.91 11.52 -0.09
N THR A 247 6.44 10.87 -1.12
CA THR A 247 7.62 11.32 -1.85
C THR A 247 7.22 12.00 -3.17
N PRO A 248 8.14 12.76 -3.81
CA PRO A 248 7.85 13.41 -5.09
C PRO A 248 7.36 12.45 -6.17
N SER A 249 6.63 12.98 -7.14
CA SER A 249 6.26 12.24 -8.34
C SER A 249 7.48 11.63 -9.02
N LEU A 250 7.33 10.40 -9.49
CA LEU A 250 8.35 9.73 -10.33
C LEU A 250 8.71 10.55 -11.58
N ASN A 251 7.84 11.46 -12.01
CA ASN A 251 8.08 12.30 -13.17
C ASN A 251 9.36 13.12 -13.04
N HIS A 252 9.67 13.62 -11.83
CA HIS A 252 10.92 14.36 -11.60
C HIS A 252 12.17 13.48 -11.84
N TRP A 253 12.17 12.23 -11.34
CA TRP A 253 13.23 11.29 -11.60
C TRP A 253 13.30 10.88 -13.07
N MET A 254 12.15 10.67 -13.73
CA MET A 254 12.09 10.35 -15.14
C MET A 254 12.63 11.48 -16.02
N ASP A 255 12.41 12.75 -15.64
CA ASP A 255 12.94 13.90 -16.36
C ASP A 255 14.46 13.99 -16.21
N ALA A 256 14.98 13.74 -15.00
CA ALA A 256 16.42 13.73 -14.72
C ALA A 256 17.16 12.59 -15.42
N ASN A 257 16.50 11.47 -15.71
CA ASN A 257 17.10 10.26 -16.30
C ASN A 257 16.54 9.94 -17.71
N LYS A 258 15.97 10.94 -18.40
CA LYS A 258 15.26 10.75 -19.66
C LYS A 258 16.08 10.02 -20.71
N GLU A 259 17.30 10.50 -20.99
CA GLU A 259 18.17 9.94 -22.03
C GLU A 259 18.57 8.48 -21.77
N GLU A 260 18.73 8.11 -20.50
CA GLU A 260 19.06 6.75 -20.12
C GLU A 260 17.84 5.84 -20.26
N LEU A 261 16.68 6.27 -19.78
CA LEU A 261 15.44 5.52 -19.86
C LEU A 261 15.00 5.27 -21.31
N GLU A 262 15.19 6.23 -22.21
CA GLU A 262 14.85 6.10 -23.64
C GLU A 262 15.75 5.08 -24.38
N LYS A 263 16.96 4.80 -23.88
CA LYS A 263 17.85 3.77 -24.43
C LYS A 263 17.51 2.36 -23.96
N MET A 264 16.74 2.22 -22.88
CA MET A 264 16.37 0.96 -22.28
C MET A 264 15.27 0.24 -23.05
N THR A 265 15.32 -1.09 -23.08
CA THR A 265 14.19 -1.90 -23.50
C THR A 265 13.02 -1.73 -22.54
N ARG A 266 11.79 -2.03 -22.99
CA ARG A 266 10.59 -1.95 -22.13
C ARG A 266 10.73 -2.72 -20.82
N ASN A 267 11.36 -3.89 -20.83
CA ASN A 267 11.55 -4.67 -19.61
C ASN A 267 12.55 -3.99 -18.65
N GLU A 268 13.61 -3.41 -19.16
CA GLU A 268 14.57 -2.63 -18.36
C GLU A 268 13.91 -1.38 -17.78
N GLN A 269 13.10 -0.66 -18.59
CA GLN A 269 12.31 0.47 -18.09
C GLN A 269 11.39 0.09 -16.94
N VAL A 270 10.67 -1.04 -17.05
CA VAL A 270 9.80 -1.56 -15.98
C VAL A 270 10.61 -1.85 -14.71
N GLN A 271 11.79 -2.46 -14.84
CA GLN A 271 12.67 -2.76 -13.69
C GLN A 271 13.25 -1.47 -13.08
N ALA A 272 13.66 -0.51 -13.89
CA ALA A 272 14.18 0.77 -13.44
C ALA A 272 13.12 1.55 -12.65
N VAL A 273 11.90 1.65 -13.19
CA VAL A 273 10.77 2.30 -12.51
C VAL A 273 10.41 1.57 -11.20
N ALA A 274 10.38 0.23 -11.19
CA ALA A 274 10.13 -0.54 -9.96
C ALA A 274 11.19 -0.27 -8.89
N LYS A 275 12.47 -0.29 -9.26
CA LYS A 275 13.59 0.02 -8.34
C LYS A 275 13.53 1.45 -7.80
N GLN A 276 13.10 2.41 -8.62
CA GLN A 276 12.94 3.79 -8.17
C GLN A 276 11.79 3.95 -7.19
N ILE A 277 10.68 3.25 -7.41
CA ILE A 277 9.56 3.20 -6.44
C ILE A 277 10.03 2.59 -5.13
N ASP A 278 10.74 1.46 -5.19
CA ASP A 278 11.30 0.81 -3.99
C ASP A 278 12.24 1.76 -3.23
N TYR A 279 13.15 2.45 -3.95
CA TYR A 279 14.02 3.44 -3.35
C TYR A 279 13.22 4.52 -2.61
N GLN A 280 12.22 5.13 -3.26
CA GLN A 280 11.43 6.21 -2.67
C GLN A 280 10.59 5.74 -1.47
N ILE A 281 10.07 4.52 -1.48
CA ILE A 281 9.34 3.94 -0.36
C ILE A 281 10.32 3.60 0.78
N HIS A 282 11.43 2.93 0.48
CA HIS A 282 12.38 2.47 1.50
C HIS A 282 13.11 3.63 2.19
N ILE A 283 13.51 4.65 1.45
CA ILE A 283 14.11 5.86 2.05
C ILE A 283 13.11 6.62 2.93
N GLY A 284 11.81 6.44 2.68
CA GLY A 284 10.74 7.00 3.48
C GLY A 284 10.38 6.16 4.72
N TYR A 285 11.03 5.04 4.96
CA TYR A 285 10.76 4.24 6.16
C TYR A 285 11.20 4.97 7.43
N GLU A 286 10.42 4.75 8.49
CA GLU A 286 10.73 5.20 9.84
C GLU A 286 11.42 4.06 10.58
N THR A 287 12.51 4.35 11.24
CA THR A 287 13.19 3.40 12.13
C THR A 287 12.73 3.62 13.56
N TYR A 288 12.44 2.54 14.25
CA TYR A 288 12.02 2.57 15.64
C TYR A 288 13.09 1.90 16.51
N GLU A 289 13.39 2.51 17.63
CA GLU A 289 14.30 1.89 18.62
C GLU A 289 13.69 0.58 19.12
N ARG A 290 14.51 -0.46 19.19
CA ARG A 290 14.16 -1.82 19.61
C ARG A 290 15.04 -2.21 20.79
N GLY A 291 14.45 -2.24 21.96
CA GLY A 291 15.13 -2.63 23.19
C GLY A 291 14.40 -3.79 23.88
N GLU A 292 14.67 -4.00 25.16
CA GLU A 292 14.13 -5.10 25.96
C GLU A 292 12.59 -5.17 25.95
N ALA A 293 11.92 -4.04 26.01
CA ALA A 293 10.45 -3.98 25.92
C ALA A 293 9.91 -4.50 24.58
N PHE A 294 10.68 -4.34 23.50
CA PHE A 294 10.29 -4.89 22.20
C PHE A 294 10.48 -6.42 22.15
N GLU A 295 11.54 -6.93 22.78
CA GLU A 295 11.74 -8.39 22.90
C GLU A 295 10.60 -9.02 23.71
N GLN A 296 10.18 -8.39 24.80
CA GLN A 296 9.02 -8.82 25.56
C GLN A 296 7.75 -8.81 24.70
N TYR A 297 7.53 -7.75 23.92
CA TYR A 297 6.42 -7.68 22.99
C TYR A 297 6.44 -8.87 22.00
N LEU A 298 7.58 -9.21 21.42
CA LEU A 298 7.68 -10.35 20.49
C LEU A 298 7.39 -11.69 21.18
N GLN A 299 7.80 -11.86 22.44
CA GLN A 299 7.44 -13.04 23.24
C GLN A 299 5.93 -13.15 23.45
N GLU A 300 5.26 -12.05 23.77
CA GLU A 300 3.80 -12.01 23.88
C GLU A 300 3.13 -12.38 22.54
N ARG A 301 3.68 -11.88 21.41
CA ARG A 301 3.18 -12.23 20.07
C ARG A 301 3.37 -13.71 19.75
N LEU A 302 4.51 -14.29 20.13
CA LEU A 302 4.76 -15.71 19.97
C LEU A 302 3.72 -16.55 20.75
N VAL A 303 3.40 -16.17 21.99
CA VAL A 303 2.38 -16.85 22.80
C VAL A 303 1.00 -16.84 22.13
N MET A 304 0.65 -15.76 21.44
CA MET A 304 -0.64 -15.65 20.71
C MET A 304 -0.77 -16.61 19.51
N ILE A 305 0.33 -17.22 19.07
CA ILE A 305 0.28 -18.15 17.93
C ILE A 305 -0.20 -19.52 18.40
N GLU A 306 -1.45 -19.82 18.05
CA GLU A 306 -2.07 -21.11 18.29
C GLU A 306 -1.99 -21.97 17.01
N MET A 307 -1.28 -23.09 17.05
CA MET A 307 -1.16 -24.06 15.96
C MET A 307 -0.61 -25.39 16.45
N ALA A 308 -0.94 -26.47 15.73
CA ALA A 308 -0.28 -27.75 15.91
C ALA A 308 1.18 -27.66 15.41
N ASN A 309 2.07 -28.44 15.99
CA ASN A 309 3.49 -28.53 15.61
C ASN A 309 4.19 -27.15 15.56
N LYS A 310 3.93 -26.31 16.56
CA LYS A 310 4.49 -24.98 16.69
C LYS A 310 6.02 -25.04 16.81
N ASP A 311 6.71 -24.45 15.82
CA ASP A 311 8.16 -24.26 15.82
C ASP A 311 8.49 -22.86 16.34
N GLU A 312 8.69 -22.78 17.67
CA GLU A 312 8.88 -21.48 18.35
C GLU A 312 10.13 -20.73 17.87
N ALA A 313 11.20 -21.46 17.57
CA ALA A 313 12.42 -20.84 17.08
C ALA A 313 12.23 -20.22 15.71
N TYR A 314 11.59 -20.93 14.79
CA TYR A 314 11.25 -20.41 13.46
C TYR A 314 10.29 -19.22 13.55
N LEU A 315 9.24 -19.33 14.35
CA LEU A 315 8.24 -18.27 14.49
C LEU A 315 8.84 -17.00 15.08
N MET A 316 9.72 -17.13 16.07
CA MET A 316 10.43 -15.99 16.65
C MET A 316 11.36 -15.34 15.62
N ASP A 317 12.12 -16.13 14.84
CA ASP A 317 12.92 -15.60 13.72
C ASP A 317 12.04 -14.81 12.74
N LYS A 318 10.86 -15.32 12.37
CA LYS A 318 9.94 -14.63 11.46
C LYS A 318 9.33 -13.37 12.05
N LEU A 319 9.05 -13.36 13.34
CA LEU A 319 8.64 -12.13 14.04
C LEU A 319 9.74 -11.07 14.00
N HIS A 320 11.00 -11.43 14.30
CA HIS A 320 12.13 -10.51 14.16
C HIS A 320 12.34 -10.04 12.73
N GLU A 321 12.25 -10.93 11.75
CA GLU A 321 12.45 -10.64 10.33
C GLU A 321 11.50 -9.55 9.83
N MET A 322 10.22 -9.61 10.21
CA MET A 322 9.21 -8.61 9.82
C MET A 322 9.56 -7.18 10.23
N TYR A 323 10.24 -7.03 11.35
CA TYR A 323 10.65 -5.72 11.86
C TYR A 323 12.07 -5.33 11.46
N ARG A 324 12.94 -6.30 11.17
CA ARG A 324 14.32 -6.08 10.71
C ARG A 324 14.40 -5.68 9.24
N ASN A 325 13.63 -6.33 8.36
CA ASN A 325 13.70 -6.11 6.92
C ASN A 325 13.41 -4.66 6.51
N PRO A 326 12.41 -3.94 7.06
CA PRO A 326 12.23 -2.52 6.78
C PRO A 326 13.45 -1.66 7.15
N VAL A 327 14.15 -1.99 8.26
CA VAL A 327 15.36 -1.28 8.68
C VAL A 327 16.49 -1.52 7.69
N LEU A 328 16.71 -2.78 7.26
CA LEU A 328 17.72 -3.13 6.27
C LEU A 328 17.43 -2.45 4.92
N ASN A 329 16.20 -2.47 4.46
CA ASN A 329 15.79 -1.79 3.22
C ASN A 329 16.01 -0.28 3.30
N HIS A 330 15.73 0.33 4.45
CA HIS A 330 15.99 1.75 4.67
C HIS A 330 17.48 2.08 4.64
N GLN A 331 18.31 1.27 5.31
CA GLN A 331 19.77 1.43 5.30
C GLN A 331 20.33 1.31 3.88
N ALA A 332 19.92 0.27 3.15
CA ALA A 332 20.33 0.09 1.76
C ALA A 332 19.89 1.25 0.84
N ALA A 333 18.73 1.86 1.10
CA ALA A 333 18.28 3.04 0.37
C ALA A 333 19.11 4.29 0.72
N LYS A 334 19.56 4.44 1.97
CA LYS A 334 20.45 5.55 2.39
C LYS A 334 21.84 5.46 1.77
N GLU A 335 22.35 4.24 1.59
CA GLU A 335 23.66 4.00 0.96
C GLU A 335 23.63 4.28 -0.55
N LYS A 336 22.51 4.05 -1.20
CA LYS A 336 22.28 4.43 -2.59
C LYS A 336 22.01 5.94 -2.66
N LYS A 337 23.05 6.75 -2.51
CA LYS A 337 22.96 8.19 -2.84
C LYS A 337 22.50 8.33 -4.27
N GLY A 338 21.23 8.70 -4.46
CA GLY A 338 20.54 9.08 -5.66
C GLY A 338 21.08 8.53 -6.99
N LEU A 339 20.40 7.52 -7.56
CA LEU A 339 20.46 7.32 -9.00
C LEU A 339 19.77 8.49 -9.69
#